data_c30399181fc8c10ae87be211acfbe735
#
_entry.id   c30399181fc8c10ae87be211acfbe735
#
_cell.length_a   1.000
_cell.length_b   1.000
_cell.length_c   1.000
_cell.angle_alpha   90.00
_cell.angle_beta   90.00
_cell.angle_gamma   90.00
#
_symmetry.space_group_name_H-M   'P 1'
#
loop_
_entity.id
_entity.type
_entity.pdbx_description
1 polymer ?
#
loop_
_entity_poly.entity_id
_entity_poly.type
_entity_poly.pdbx_seq_one_letter_code
_entity_poly.pdbx_strand_id
1 'polypeptide(L)'
;MFWHQPSQCDLLFITLNKSEALFSPSTRYRDLALGPSLFHWESQSTTTAASPTGQRYIHHASRGSRVLLFVREHRKEGGRSGGITEPFRCLGFAVYEGHEGERPMAIRWRLERAIPAGWLPVMALAV
;
A
#
# COMPACT_ATOMS: atom_id res chain seq x y z
N MET A 1 -3.55 0.96 7.63
CA MET A 1 -2.97 -0.38 7.88
C MET A 1 -3.54 -0.98 9.18
N PHE A 2 -3.59 -2.27 9.25
CA PHE A 2 -4.13 -2.97 10.41
C PHE A 2 -3.32 -4.23 10.70
N TRP A 3 -2.78 -4.33 11.93
CA TRP A 3 -2.09 -5.53 12.38
C TRP A 3 -3.08 -6.48 13.02
N HIS A 4 -3.26 -7.67 12.43
CA HIS A 4 -4.15 -8.68 12.95
C HIS A 4 -3.33 -9.73 13.71
N GLN A 5 -3.33 -9.62 15.03
CA GLN A 5 -2.50 -10.45 15.91
C GLN A 5 -2.75 -11.96 15.76
N PRO A 6 -4.01 -12.43 15.75
CA PRO A 6 -4.24 -13.87 15.66
C PRO A 6 -3.67 -14.52 14.41
N SER A 7 -3.69 -13.83 13.26
CA SER A 7 -3.16 -14.37 12.01
C SER A 7 -1.71 -13.95 11.76
N GLN A 8 -1.14 -13.10 12.60
CA GLN A 8 0.20 -12.54 12.39
C GLN A 8 0.31 -11.92 11.00
N CYS A 9 -0.65 -11.06 10.67
CA CYS A 9 -0.73 -10.47 9.34
C CYS A 9 -0.96 -8.97 9.43
N ASP A 10 -0.18 -8.21 8.66
CA ASP A 10 -0.43 -6.79 8.42
C ASP A 10 -1.34 -6.65 7.20
N LEU A 11 -2.46 -5.96 7.37
CA LEU A 11 -3.39 -5.67 6.30
C LEU A 11 -3.17 -4.23 5.86
N LEU A 12 -2.74 -4.02 4.62
CA LEU A 12 -2.50 -2.69 4.09
C LEU A 12 -3.66 -2.30 3.18
N PHE A 13 -4.38 -1.26 3.57
CA PHE A 13 -5.54 -0.74 2.83
C PHE A 13 -5.10 0.53 2.10
N ILE A 14 -5.03 0.45 0.78
CA ILE A 14 -4.40 1.48 -0.05
C ILE A 14 -5.44 2.13 -0.96
N THR A 15 -5.56 3.45 -0.89
CA THR A 15 -6.38 4.24 -1.82
C THR A 15 -5.44 5.02 -2.72
N LEU A 16 -5.49 4.76 -4.03
CA LEU A 16 -4.54 5.33 -4.98
C LEU A 16 -4.78 6.81 -5.22
N ASN A 17 -6.01 7.19 -5.55
CA ASN A 17 -6.35 8.57 -5.86
C ASN A 17 -6.96 9.26 -4.66
N LYS A 18 -6.11 9.90 -3.89
CA LYS A 18 -6.52 10.72 -2.75
C LYS A 18 -6.96 12.09 -3.28
N SER A 19 -7.74 12.83 -2.49
CA SER A 19 -8.23 14.13 -2.92
C SER A 19 -7.07 15.08 -3.21
N GLU A 20 -6.94 15.53 -4.44
CA GLU A 20 -5.89 16.45 -4.84
C GLU A 20 -6.05 17.82 -4.22
N ALA A 21 -7.27 18.21 -3.89
CA ALA A 21 -7.52 19.50 -3.26
C ALA A 21 -6.88 19.64 -1.88
N LEU A 22 -6.58 18.52 -1.23
CA LEU A 22 -6.02 18.49 0.11
C LEU A 22 -4.50 18.33 0.13
N PHE A 23 -3.87 18.05 -1.02
CA PHE A 23 -2.45 17.73 -1.08
C PHE A 23 -1.78 18.46 -2.23
N SER A 24 -0.62 19.07 -1.95
CA SER A 24 0.26 19.52 -3.01
C SER A 24 0.99 18.31 -3.62
N PRO A 25 1.50 18.42 -4.85
CA PRO A 25 2.25 17.31 -5.46
C PRO A 25 3.41 16.80 -4.61
N SER A 26 4.05 17.68 -3.85
CA SER A 26 5.20 17.30 -3.03
C SER A 26 4.83 16.54 -1.76
N THR A 27 3.56 16.60 -1.33
CA THR A 27 3.10 15.95 -0.11
C THR A 27 2.18 14.76 -0.35
N ARG A 28 1.80 14.51 -1.60
CA ARG A 28 0.98 13.35 -1.92
C ARG A 28 1.77 12.06 -1.74
N TYR A 29 1.10 11.05 -1.18
CA TYR A 29 1.68 9.71 -1.11
C TYR A 29 1.77 9.12 -2.51
N ARG A 30 2.83 8.35 -2.72
CA ARG A 30 3.10 7.76 -4.03
C ARG A 30 2.87 6.26 -4.01
N ASP A 31 1.65 5.88 -3.69
CA ASP A 31 1.25 4.48 -3.69
C ASP A 31 0.87 4.10 -5.11
N LEU A 32 1.65 3.22 -5.72
CA LEU A 32 1.42 2.81 -7.10
C LEU A 32 2.15 1.51 -7.41
N ALA A 33 1.67 0.81 -8.45
CA ALA A 33 2.38 -0.35 -8.96
C ALA A 33 3.55 0.11 -9.82
N LEU A 34 4.73 -0.42 -9.55
CA LEU A 34 5.94 -0.17 -10.36
C LEU A 34 6.07 -1.18 -11.50
N GLY A 35 5.27 -2.22 -11.46
CA GLY A 35 5.22 -3.29 -12.45
C GLY A 35 4.22 -4.33 -12.00
N PRO A 36 4.07 -5.44 -12.75
CA PRO A 36 3.07 -6.45 -12.41
C PRO A 36 3.24 -7.08 -11.02
N SER A 37 4.47 -7.13 -10.53
CA SER A 37 4.77 -7.82 -9.27
C SER A 37 5.49 -6.95 -8.25
N LEU A 38 5.50 -5.64 -8.45
CA LEU A 38 6.18 -4.72 -7.55
C LEU A 38 5.28 -3.53 -7.24
N PHE A 39 5.03 -3.29 -5.95
CA PHE A 39 4.16 -2.20 -5.52
C PHE A 39 4.91 -1.26 -4.58
N HIS A 40 4.86 0.03 -4.88
CA HIS A 40 5.44 1.09 -4.06
C HIS A 40 4.37 1.63 -3.11
N TRP A 41 4.67 1.63 -1.82
CA TRP A 41 3.75 2.09 -0.79
C TRP A 41 4.48 2.93 0.24
N GLU A 42 3.87 4.02 0.66
CA GLU A 42 4.40 4.84 1.74
C GLU A 42 3.66 4.54 3.04
N SER A 43 4.43 4.29 4.09
CA SER A 43 3.88 4.01 5.41
C SER A 43 3.22 5.25 6.01
N GLN A 44 2.68 5.11 7.21
CA GLN A 44 2.20 6.25 7.98
C GLN A 44 3.34 7.25 8.17
N SER A 45 3.01 8.53 8.22
CA SER A 45 3.99 9.62 8.26
C SER A 45 4.89 9.61 9.49
N THR A 46 4.56 8.84 10.51
CA THR A 46 5.35 8.73 11.74
C THR A 46 6.22 7.49 11.81
N THR A 47 6.12 6.58 10.82
CA THR A 47 6.82 5.30 10.87
C THR A 47 8.29 5.44 10.50
N THR A 48 9.16 4.91 11.33
CA THR A 48 10.61 4.82 11.08
C THR A 48 11.03 3.37 11.00
N ALA A 49 12.19 3.11 10.38
CA ALA A 49 12.72 1.76 10.29
C ALA A 49 12.97 1.15 11.68
N ALA A 50 13.36 1.97 12.63
CA ALA A 50 13.66 1.51 14.00
C ALA A 50 12.40 1.28 14.85
N SER A 51 11.25 1.80 14.43
CA SER A 51 10.00 1.62 15.18
C SER A 51 9.55 0.16 15.16
N PRO A 52 8.74 -0.26 16.14
CA PRO A 52 8.20 -1.63 16.13
C PRO A 52 7.46 -1.97 14.84
N THR A 53 6.68 -1.03 14.33
CA THR A 53 5.95 -1.21 13.06
C THR A 53 6.91 -1.35 11.88
N GLY A 54 7.90 -0.46 11.79
CA GLY A 54 8.90 -0.52 10.72
C GLY A 54 9.71 -1.81 10.76
N GLN A 55 10.11 -2.24 11.95
CA GLN A 55 10.83 -3.50 12.12
C GLN A 55 9.99 -4.69 11.69
N ARG A 56 8.69 -4.65 11.95
CA ARG A 56 7.78 -5.72 11.53
C ARG A 56 7.69 -5.77 10.01
N TYR A 57 7.60 -4.63 9.33
CA TYR A 57 7.57 -4.61 7.86
C TYR A 57 8.86 -5.18 7.28
N ILE A 58 10.00 -4.76 7.80
CA ILE A 58 11.31 -5.17 7.26
C ILE A 58 11.55 -6.67 7.50
N HIS A 59 11.23 -7.15 8.68
CA HIS A 59 11.60 -8.50 9.12
C HIS A 59 10.43 -9.49 9.14
N HIS A 60 9.30 -9.16 8.49
CA HIS A 60 8.10 -9.99 8.57
C HIS A 60 8.36 -11.45 8.17
N ALA A 61 9.12 -11.66 7.10
CA ALA A 61 9.36 -13.00 6.60
C ALA A 61 10.13 -13.86 7.61
N SER A 62 11.19 -13.29 8.20
CA SER A 62 11.99 -14.03 9.17
C SER A 62 11.26 -14.23 10.50
N ARG A 63 10.27 -13.39 10.80
CA ARG A 63 9.44 -13.49 12.00
C ARG A 63 8.21 -14.37 11.81
N GLY A 64 7.98 -14.87 10.59
CA GLY A 64 6.83 -15.71 10.27
C GLY A 64 5.52 -14.93 10.15
N SER A 65 5.59 -13.61 10.01
CA SER A 65 4.38 -12.81 9.76
C SER A 65 4.25 -12.53 8.27
N ARG A 66 3.04 -12.10 7.88
CA ARG A 66 2.70 -11.92 6.48
C ARG A 66 2.13 -10.52 6.26
N VAL A 67 2.18 -10.05 5.01
CA VAL A 67 1.65 -8.75 4.62
C VAL A 67 0.69 -8.97 3.46
N LEU A 68 -0.52 -8.42 3.58
CA LEU A 68 -1.59 -8.59 2.61
C LEU A 68 -2.04 -7.22 2.13
N LEU A 69 -2.06 -7.02 0.80
CA LEU A 69 -2.39 -5.73 0.20
C LEU A 69 -3.81 -5.71 -0.34
N PHE A 70 -4.53 -4.63 -0.01
CA PHE A 70 -5.85 -4.32 -0.53
C PHE A 70 -5.79 -2.94 -1.16
N VAL A 71 -6.21 -2.81 -2.41
CA VAL A 71 -6.07 -1.57 -3.17
C VAL A 71 -7.40 -1.16 -3.79
N ARG A 72 -7.70 0.12 -3.77
CA ARG A 72 -8.82 0.70 -4.52
C ARG A 72 -8.36 2.00 -5.18
N GLU A 73 -9.06 2.39 -6.24
CA GLU A 73 -8.70 3.60 -6.96
C GLU A 73 -9.12 4.86 -6.20
N HIS A 74 -10.36 4.89 -5.72
CA HIS A 74 -10.94 6.06 -5.03
C HIS A 74 -11.62 5.64 -3.74
N ARG A 75 -11.73 6.58 -2.80
CA ARG A 75 -12.49 6.37 -1.57
C ARG A 75 -13.97 6.14 -1.86
N LYS A 76 -14.50 6.87 -2.85
CA LYS A 76 -15.88 6.74 -3.31
C LYS A 76 -15.88 6.28 -4.74
N GLU A 77 -16.85 5.45 -5.08
CA GLU A 77 -17.01 4.90 -6.42
C GLU A 77 -17.05 6.02 -7.46
N GLY A 78 -16.24 5.91 -8.50
CA GLY A 78 -16.13 6.92 -9.54
C GLY A 78 -15.48 8.23 -9.08
N GLY A 79 -14.93 8.28 -7.87
CA GLY A 79 -14.30 9.48 -7.33
C GLY A 79 -15.29 10.55 -6.89
N ARG A 80 -16.56 10.22 -6.76
CA ARG A 80 -17.62 11.19 -6.44
C ARG A 80 -17.77 11.38 -4.94
N SER A 81 -17.86 12.64 -4.53
CA SER A 81 -18.21 12.96 -3.15
C SER A 81 -19.66 12.50 -2.87
N GLY A 82 -19.85 11.84 -1.73
CA GLY A 82 -21.17 11.36 -1.34
C GLY A 82 -21.65 10.10 -2.04
N GLY A 83 -20.81 9.51 -2.91
CA GLY A 83 -21.13 8.26 -3.58
C GLY A 83 -20.90 7.05 -2.67
N ILE A 84 -21.13 5.85 -3.23
CA ILE A 84 -20.90 4.58 -2.54
C ILE A 84 -19.39 4.40 -2.35
N THR A 85 -19.00 3.87 -1.20
CA THR A 85 -17.59 3.55 -0.93
C THR A 85 -17.11 2.50 -1.93
N GLU A 86 -16.00 2.77 -2.58
CA GLU A 86 -15.43 1.84 -3.55
C GLU A 86 -14.81 0.66 -2.80
N PRO A 87 -15.10 -0.58 -3.21
CA PRO A 87 -14.52 -1.75 -2.58
C PRO A 87 -13.03 -1.88 -2.88
N PHE A 88 -12.30 -2.47 -1.95
CA PHE A 88 -10.90 -2.79 -2.17
C PHE A 88 -10.75 -4.07 -2.98
N ARG A 89 -9.69 -4.13 -3.79
CA ARG A 89 -9.28 -5.33 -4.51
C ARG A 89 -8.10 -5.94 -3.78
N CYS A 90 -8.18 -7.23 -3.49
CA CYS A 90 -7.11 -7.92 -2.80
C CYS A 90 -6.00 -8.29 -3.79
N LEU A 91 -4.81 -7.76 -3.58
CA LEU A 91 -3.64 -8.11 -4.41
C LEU A 91 -2.90 -9.33 -3.90
N GLY A 92 -3.28 -9.84 -2.72
CA GLY A 92 -2.63 -11.00 -2.14
C GLY A 92 -1.45 -10.63 -1.27
N PHE A 93 -0.63 -11.62 -0.97
CA PHE A 93 0.50 -11.45 -0.08
C PHE A 93 1.69 -10.82 -0.77
N ALA A 94 2.50 -10.11 0.01
CA ALA A 94 3.67 -9.43 -0.49
C ALA A 94 4.86 -9.67 0.43
N VAL A 95 6.06 -9.50 -0.12
CA VAL A 95 7.32 -9.65 0.62
C VAL A 95 8.07 -8.33 0.55
N TYR A 96 8.62 -7.92 1.69
CA TYR A 96 9.45 -6.73 1.76
C TYR A 96 10.66 -6.89 0.85
N GLU A 97 10.90 -5.90 0.01
CA GLU A 97 12.05 -5.91 -0.90
C GLU A 97 13.07 -4.84 -0.57
N GLY A 98 12.61 -3.71 -0.06
CA GLY A 98 13.49 -2.62 0.32
C GLY A 98 12.69 -1.37 0.63
N HIS A 99 13.37 -0.34 1.15
CA HIS A 99 12.71 0.94 1.40
C HIS A 99 13.69 2.09 1.27
N GLU A 100 13.15 3.29 1.14
CA GLU A 100 13.90 4.53 1.19
C GLU A 100 13.24 5.49 2.17
N GLY A 101 14.07 6.25 2.87
CA GLY A 101 13.59 7.29 3.77
C GLY A 101 12.84 6.77 4.98
N GLU A 102 12.38 7.73 5.77
CA GLU A 102 11.59 7.47 6.97
C GLU A 102 10.58 8.60 7.15
N ARG A 103 9.48 8.29 7.86
CA ARG A 103 8.45 9.26 8.22
C ARG A 103 7.83 9.97 7.02
N PRO A 104 7.32 9.28 6.00
CA PRO A 104 7.10 7.85 5.92
C PRO A 104 8.26 7.06 5.33
N MET A 105 8.21 5.75 5.53
CA MET A 105 9.07 4.82 4.82
C MET A 105 8.45 4.54 3.46
N ALA A 106 9.21 4.72 2.39
CA ALA A 106 8.76 4.35 1.05
C ALA A 106 9.20 2.92 0.78
N ILE A 107 8.27 1.99 0.90
CA ILE A 107 8.55 0.55 0.85
C ILE A 107 8.17 -0.02 -0.50
N ARG A 108 9.04 -0.88 -1.04
CA ARG A 108 8.73 -1.69 -2.22
C ARG A 108 8.33 -3.07 -1.76
N TRP A 109 7.10 -3.45 -2.10
CA TRP A 109 6.54 -4.76 -1.81
C TRP A 109 6.54 -5.62 -3.06
N ARG A 110 7.21 -6.76 -3.02
CA ARG A 110 7.16 -7.73 -4.11
C ARG A 110 5.94 -8.61 -3.91
N LEU A 111 5.03 -8.61 -4.88
CA LEU A 111 3.80 -9.38 -4.82
C LEU A 111 4.06 -10.84 -5.16
N GLU A 112 3.45 -11.75 -4.40
CA GLU A 112 3.54 -13.19 -4.69
C GLU A 112 2.78 -13.56 -5.96
N ARG A 113 1.74 -12.79 -6.30
CA ARG A 113 0.96 -12.95 -7.52
C ARG A 113 1.02 -11.67 -8.33
N ALA A 114 1.19 -11.80 -9.65
CA ALA A 114 1.16 -10.64 -10.52
C ALA A 114 -0.20 -9.96 -10.48
N ILE A 115 -0.20 -8.63 -10.56
CA ILE A 115 -1.44 -7.86 -10.66
C ILE A 115 -2.14 -8.26 -11.96
N PRO A 116 -3.45 -8.55 -11.93
CA PRO A 116 -4.20 -8.85 -13.15
C PRO A 116 -4.03 -7.75 -14.20
N ALA A 117 -3.86 -8.15 -15.45
CA ALA A 117 -3.60 -7.21 -16.55
C ALA A 117 -4.66 -6.10 -16.65
N GLY A 118 -5.91 -6.42 -16.33
CA GLY A 118 -6.98 -5.43 -16.38
C GLY A 118 -6.90 -4.36 -15.29
N TRP A 119 -6.19 -4.62 -14.20
CA TRP A 119 -6.04 -3.68 -13.09
C TRP A 119 -4.75 -2.87 -13.17
N LEU A 120 -3.73 -3.43 -13.83
CA LEU A 120 -2.39 -2.85 -13.82
C LEU A 120 -2.33 -1.41 -14.34
N PRO A 121 -2.99 -1.04 -15.45
CA PRO A 121 -2.91 0.34 -15.93
C PRO A 121 -3.39 1.36 -14.91
N VAL A 122 -4.48 1.06 -14.21
CA VAL A 122 -5.03 1.96 -13.19
C VAL A 122 -4.07 2.09 -12.01
N MET A 123 -3.50 0.97 -11.56
CA MET A 123 -2.61 0.96 -10.40
C MET A 123 -1.25 1.58 -10.68
N ALA A 124 -0.78 1.50 -11.93
CA ALA A 124 0.49 2.07 -12.34
C ALA A 124 0.41 3.57 -12.64
N LEU A 125 -0.77 4.08 -12.91
CA LEU A 125 -0.98 5.48 -13.27
C LEU A 125 -1.46 6.35 -12.11
N ALA A 126 -1.37 5.86 -10.89
CA ALA A 126 -1.75 6.64 -9.71
C ALA A 126 -0.88 7.88 -9.60
N VAL A 127 -1.46 9.04 -9.67
CA VAL A 127 -0.76 10.33 -9.68
C VAL A 127 -1.13 11.14 -8.47
#